data_f761dfef96ca7ebe8d28e55735f39861
#
_entry.id   f761dfef96ca7ebe8d28e55735f39861
#
_cell.length_a   1.000
_cell.length_b   1.000
_cell.length_c   1.000
_cell.angle_alpha   90.00
_cell.angle_beta   90.00
_cell.angle_gamma   90.00
#
_symmetry.space_group_name_H-M   'P 1'
#
loop_
_entity.id
_entity.type
_entity.pdbx_description
1 polymer ?
#
loop_
_entity_poly.entity_id
_entity_poly.type
_entity_poly.pdbx_seq_one_letter_code
_entity_poly.pdbx_strand_id
1 'polypeptide(L)'
;MGMTRRNFLKSSSAAVAAAGVAGYAGAADSAKAKDEVIARTKFIDIHAHCTEDPLPPCNIAGVQPLPLPDELISWYDKFGVEKGVVLSLCNPENFVGGMATETILRICEQHSDRLIPSVGIDPRCLGNHVVNNKFGYIFKWYRDKGCKVCGEVCANLHFLDPKMQNLFKGCEEAGLPLTFHVAANEGWRYGIIDEPGLPELEICLQRFPKLRFFGHSQSFWCEIGTYKTWDERKGYPSGKIDVEGRIPQLMRKYPNLYCDISAGSGNRALLRDLDYAGKFLTEFQDRVMFGIDICAPFEKYISRQHETLRKLFKEGYISETVFRKVARENQIRELGLA
;
A
#
# COMPACT_ATOMS: atom_id res chain seq x y z
N MET A 1 -17.23 -64.74 24.79
CA MET A 1 -16.04 -64.18 25.47
C MET A 1 -16.20 -62.67 25.63
N GLY A 2 -16.57 -62.24 26.83
CA GLY A 2 -16.86 -60.83 27.11
C GLY A 2 -15.58 -60.06 27.45
N MET A 3 -15.40 -58.95 26.75
CA MET A 3 -14.33 -58.02 27.10
C MET A 3 -14.55 -57.38 28.47
N THR A 4 -13.55 -57.46 29.34
CA THR A 4 -13.65 -56.89 30.71
C THR A 4 -13.53 -55.35 30.65
N ARG A 5 -14.24 -54.65 31.55
CA ARG A 5 -14.20 -53.18 31.69
C ARG A 5 -12.76 -52.59 31.71
N ARG A 6 -11.79 -53.36 32.16
CA ARG A 6 -10.37 -52.96 32.26
C ARG A 6 -9.68 -52.93 30.90
N ASN A 7 -10.12 -53.72 29.93
CA ASN A 7 -9.57 -53.70 28.57
C ASN A 7 -10.21 -52.59 27.71
N PHE A 8 -11.47 -52.23 27.98
CA PHE A 8 -12.14 -51.11 27.33
C PHE A 8 -11.51 -49.74 27.73
N LEU A 9 -11.15 -49.57 29.03
CA LEU A 9 -10.52 -48.33 29.49
C LEU A 9 -9.06 -48.19 29.04
N LYS A 10 -8.34 -49.28 28.79
CA LYS A 10 -6.99 -49.24 28.24
C LYS A 10 -6.99 -48.91 26.73
N SER A 11 -7.96 -49.38 25.96
CA SER A 11 -8.07 -49.06 24.53
C SER A 11 -8.54 -47.62 24.28
N SER A 12 -9.44 -47.08 25.13
CA SER A 12 -9.89 -45.69 25.03
C SER A 12 -8.83 -44.67 25.40
N SER A 13 -8.00 -44.94 26.43
CA SER A 13 -6.90 -44.05 26.81
C SER A 13 -5.76 -44.02 25.77
N ALA A 14 -5.46 -45.14 25.13
CA ALA A 14 -4.44 -45.19 24.05
C ALA A 14 -4.90 -44.47 22.77
N ALA A 15 -6.19 -44.58 22.41
CA ALA A 15 -6.76 -43.89 21.25
C ALA A 15 -6.84 -42.36 21.42
N VAL A 16 -7.14 -41.89 22.65
CA VAL A 16 -7.19 -40.45 22.95
C VAL A 16 -5.77 -39.86 22.97
N ALA A 17 -4.77 -40.59 23.51
CA ALA A 17 -3.39 -40.16 23.53
C ALA A 17 -2.77 -40.13 22.12
N ALA A 18 -3.08 -41.12 21.25
CA ALA A 18 -2.58 -41.15 19.87
C ALA A 18 -3.20 -40.04 18.99
N ALA A 19 -4.49 -39.75 19.18
CA ALA A 19 -5.15 -38.65 18.46
C ALA A 19 -4.64 -37.28 18.89
N GLY A 20 -4.32 -37.10 20.21
CA GLY A 20 -3.73 -35.86 20.72
C GLY A 20 -2.32 -35.63 20.19
N VAL A 21 -1.45 -36.66 20.16
CA VAL A 21 -0.07 -36.54 19.64
C VAL A 21 -0.05 -36.32 18.14
N ALA A 22 -0.89 -36.99 17.36
CA ALA A 22 -0.99 -36.75 15.91
C ALA A 22 -1.51 -35.36 15.57
N GLY A 23 -2.46 -34.83 16.33
CA GLY A 23 -2.96 -33.47 16.17
C GLY A 23 -1.89 -32.41 16.51
N TYR A 24 -1.08 -32.61 17.53
CA TYR A 24 0.03 -31.71 17.89
C TYR A 24 1.17 -31.77 16.88
N ALA A 25 1.54 -32.93 16.35
CA ALA A 25 2.56 -33.07 15.32
C ALA A 25 2.12 -32.39 14.00
N GLY A 26 0.90 -32.60 13.54
CA GLY A 26 0.40 -31.98 12.33
C GLY A 26 0.25 -30.45 12.43
N ALA A 27 -0.08 -29.90 13.60
CA ALA A 27 -0.13 -28.47 13.85
C ALA A 27 1.27 -27.85 13.88
N ALA A 28 2.26 -28.54 14.47
CA ALA A 28 3.65 -28.10 14.50
C ALA A 28 4.28 -28.11 13.10
N ASP A 29 4.03 -29.12 12.28
CA ASP A 29 4.50 -29.21 10.89
C ASP A 29 3.88 -28.12 10.03
N SER A 30 2.59 -27.82 10.19
CA SER A 30 1.90 -26.73 9.52
C SER A 30 2.47 -25.36 9.90
N ALA A 31 2.78 -25.12 11.18
CA ALA A 31 3.39 -23.87 11.65
C ALA A 31 4.81 -23.70 11.08
N LYS A 32 5.61 -24.74 11.06
CA LYS A 32 6.96 -24.74 10.49
C LYS A 32 6.94 -24.44 9.00
N ALA A 33 6.02 -25.05 8.25
CA ALA A 33 5.84 -24.78 6.81
C ALA A 33 5.51 -23.32 6.56
N LYS A 34 4.64 -22.69 7.38
CA LYS A 34 4.33 -21.25 7.26
C LYS A 34 5.55 -20.37 7.56
N ASP A 35 6.33 -20.71 8.59
CA ASP A 35 7.55 -19.97 8.93
C ASP A 35 8.59 -20.05 7.80
N GLU A 36 8.71 -21.17 7.10
CA GLU A 36 9.56 -21.33 5.91
C GLU A 36 9.08 -20.45 4.74
N VAL A 37 7.77 -20.39 4.48
CA VAL A 37 7.19 -19.50 3.48
C VAL A 37 7.49 -18.04 3.80
N ILE A 38 7.31 -17.62 5.06
CA ILE A 38 7.61 -16.27 5.52
C ILE A 38 9.07 -15.93 5.33
N ALA A 39 9.99 -16.85 5.68
CA ALA A 39 11.42 -16.62 5.58
C ALA A 39 11.91 -16.44 4.14
N ARG A 40 11.36 -17.20 3.18
CA ARG A 40 11.75 -17.13 1.75
C ARG A 40 11.03 -16.04 0.97
N THR A 41 9.88 -15.51 1.45
CA THR A 41 9.12 -14.48 0.74
C THR A 41 9.68 -13.10 1.07
N LYS A 42 10.35 -12.49 0.11
CA LYS A 42 10.79 -11.10 0.18
C LYS A 42 9.68 -10.17 -0.25
N PHE A 43 9.52 -9.04 0.44
CA PHE A 43 8.55 -8.03 0.09
C PHE A 43 9.04 -7.13 -1.05
N ILE A 44 8.11 -6.54 -1.81
CA ILE A 44 8.37 -5.41 -2.70
C ILE A 44 7.51 -4.25 -2.19
N ASP A 45 8.15 -3.16 -1.81
CA ASP A 45 7.49 -1.96 -1.29
C ASP A 45 7.00 -1.08 -2.44
N ILE A 46 5.68 -0.79 -2.48
CA ILE A 46 5.11 0.09 -3.51
C ILE A 46 5.23 1.57 -3.13
N HIS A 47 5.64 1.91 -1.89
CA HIS A 47 5.54 3.25 -1.37
C HIS A 47 6.65 3.55 -0.34
N ALA A 48 7.62 4.34 -0.74
CA ALA A 48 8.62 4.92 0.15
C ALA A 48 9.08 6.28 -0.37
N HIS A 49 9.71 7.04 0.50
CA HIS A 49 10.31 8.33 0.18
C HIS A 49 11.76 8.37 0.68
N CYS A 50 12.64 9.00 -0.08
CA CYS A 50 13.99 9.33 0.36
C CYS A 50 14.49 10.59 -0.35
N THR A 51 15.54 11.18 0.16
CA THR A 51 16.15 12.38 -0.40
C THR A 51 17.62 12.14 -0.68
N GLU A 52 18.20 12.86 -1.65
CA GLU A 52 19.61 12.75 -2.02
C GLU A 52 20.51 13.35 -0.92
N ASP A 53 20.09 14.50 -0.36
CA ASP A 53 20.79 15.23 0.67
C ASP A 53 19.93 15.39 1.93
N PRO A 54 20.56 15.51 3.12
CA PRO A 54 19.82 15.76 4.34
C PRO A 54 18.98 17.03 4.23
N LEU A 55 17.68 16.92 4.46
CA LEU A 55 16.81 18.09 4.56
C LEU A 55 17.05 18.82 5.87
N PRO A 56 16.90 20.17 5.88
CA PRO A 56 16.96 20.93 7.13
C PRO A 56 16.01 20.34 8.15
N PRO A 57 16.39 20.22 9.43
CA PRO A 57 15.46 19.80 10.46
C PRO A 57 14.31 20.81 10.54
N CYS A 58 13.19 20.45 9.97
CA CYS A 58 12.00 21.28 9.93
C CYS A 58 11.15 20.98 11.16
N ASN A 59 11.35 21.72 12.24
CA ASN A 59 10.51 21.62 13.43
C ASN A 59 9.11 22.24 13.26
N ILE A 60 8.79 22.69 12.06
CA ILE A 60 7.46 23.23 11.75
C ILE A 60 6.50 22.05 11.63
N ALA A 61 5.55 21.96 12.51
CA ALA A 61 4.47 20.95 12.53
C ALA A 61 4.92 19.48 12.70
N GLY A 62 6.09 19.20 13.29
CA GLY A 62 6.55 17.84 13.56
C GLY A 62 6.96 17.06 12.31
N VAL A 63 7.26 17.74 11.23
CA VAL A 63 7.78 17.12 10.00
C VAL A 63 9.19 16.58 10.27
N GLN A 64 9.37 15.30 10.04
CA GLN A 64 10.68 14.65 10.15
C GLN A 64 11.40 14.73 8.80
N PRO A 65 12.75 14.75 8.79
CA PRO A 65 13.51 14.67 7.55
C PRO A 65 13.22 13.32 6.85
N LEU A 66 13.17 13.32 5.53
CA LEU A 66 13.13 12.08 4.77
C LEU A 66 14.42 11.28 4.97
N PRO A 67 14.40 9.94 4.92
CA PRO A 67 15.60 9.14 5.00
C PRO A 67 16.51 9.37 3.79
N LEU A 68 17.81 9.16 3.96
CA LEU A 68 18.75 8.99 2.88
C LEU A 68 18.59 7.59 2.25
N PRO A 69 19.06 7.35 1.01
CA PRO A 69 18.93 6.06 0.35
C PRO A 69 19.48 4.88 1.16
N ASP A 70 20.65 5.03 1.76
CA ASP A 70 21.27 3.99 2.59
C ASP A 70 20.48 3.71 3.88
N GLU A 71 19.88 4.74 4.48
CA GLU A 71 18.98 4.57 5.63
C GLU A 71 17.71 3.81 5.24
N LEU A 72 17.10 4.16 4.11
CA LEU A 72 15.95 3.44 3.56
C LEU A 72 16.28 1.97 3.29
N ILE A 73 17.40 1.70 2.63
CA ILE A 73 17.87 0.35 2.30
C ILE A 73 18.17 -0.46 3.57
N SER A 74 18.75 0.17 4.60
CA SER A 74 18.97 -0.47 5.90
C SER A 74 17.65 -0.95 6.54
N TRP A 75 16.58 -0.17 6.44
CA TRP A 75 15.25 -0.60 6.90
C TRP A 75 14.69 -1.72 6.04
N TYR A 76 14.90 -1.69 4.72
CA TYR A 76 14.50 -2.77 3.83
C TYR A 76 15.17 -4.09 4.19
N ASP A 77 16.46 -4.08 4.49
CA ASP A 77 17.19 -5.27 4.93
C ASP A 77 16.62 -5.84 6.23
N LYS A 78 16.35 -4.96 7.20
CA LYS A 78 15.75 -5.33 8.49
C LYS A 78 14.37 -5.96 8.34
N PHE A 79 13.54 -5.49 7.40
CA PHE A 79 12.17 -5.95 7.23
C PHE A 79 12.00 -7.08 6.21
N GLY A 80 13.05 -7.39 5.46
CA GLY A 80 13.02 -8.39 4.40
C GLY A 80 12.39 -7.87 3.10
N VAL A 81 12.54 -6.57 2.83
CA VAL A 81 12.13 -5.94 1.57
C VAL A 81 13.27 -6.07 0.56
N GLU A 82 12.96 -6.61 -0.61
CA GLU A 82 13.92 -6.79 -1.70
C GLU A 82 14.14 -5.49 -2.47
N LYS A 83 13.06 -4.85 -2.85
CA LYS A 83 13.04 -3.60 -3.63
C LYS A 83 11.89 -2.71 -3.18
N GLY A 84 12.04 -1.41 -3.45
CA GLY A 84 10.94 -0.48 -3.20
C GLY A 84 10.88 0.68 -4.19
N VAL A 85 9.67 1.18 -4.37
CA VAL A 85 9.39 2.37 -5.19
C VAL A 85 9.67 3.61 -4.37
N VAL A 86 10.52 4.48 -4.90
CA VAL A 86 10.72 5.83 -4.36
C VAL A 86 9.74 6.77 -5.03
N LEU A 87 8.71 7.20 -4.29
CA LEU A 87 7.68 8.09 -4.78
C LEU A 87 8.10 9.57 -4.66
N SER A 88 7.77 10.33 -5.69
CA SER A 88 7.98 11.78 -5.74
C SER A 88 7.00 12.52 -4.83
N LEU A 89 7.46 13.58 -4.19
CA LEU A 89 6.67 14.53 -3.41
C LEU A 89 6.84 15.94 -4.00
N CYS A 90 6.36 16.14 -5.22
CA CYS A 90 6.58 17.38 -5.98
C CYS A 90 5.49 18.44 -5.78
N ASN A 91 4.43 18.15 -5.04
CA ASN A 91 3.33 19.09 -4.85
C ASN A 91 3.70 20.14 -3.79
N PRO A 92 3.36 21.43 -3.97
CA PRO A 92 3.74 22.51 -3.04
C PRO A 92 3.16 22.35 -1.63
N GLU A 93 2.12 21.56 -1.46
CA GLU A 93 1.52 21.24 -0.15
C GLU A 93 2.37 20.27 0.67
N ASN A 94 3.32 19.59 0.04
CA ASN A 94 4.24 18.69 0.69
C ASN A 94 5.39 19.46 1.38
N PHE A 95 6.52 18.85 1.54
CA PHE A 95 7.66 19.40 2.25
C PHE A 95 8.37 20.50 1.47
N VAL A 96 9.06 21.37 2.21
CA VAL A 96 10.13 22.21 1.66
C VAL A 96 11.21 21.28 1.09
N GLY A 97 11.50 21.39 -0.20
CA GLY A 97 12.47 20.52 -0.87
C GLY A 97 11.86 19.27 -1.52
N GLY A 98 10.68 19.43 -2.10
CA GLY A 98 9.99 18.34 -2.80
C GLY A 98 10.89 17.54 -3.74
N MET A 99 10.66 16.22 -3.80
CA MET A 99 11.48 15.28 -4.57
C MET A 99 11.15 15.38 -6.06
N ALA A 100 12.00 16.10 -6.81
CA ALA A 100 11.90 16.15 -8.27
C ALA A 100 12.20 14.78 -8.89
N THR A 101 11.54 14.48 -10.01
CA THR A 101 11.74 13.23 -10.75
C THR A 101 13.20 12.98 -11.10
N GLU A 102 13.94 14.02 -11.49
CA GLU A 102 15.36 13.91 -11.85
C GLU A 102 16.23 13.47 -10.65
N THR A 103 15.92 13.93 -9.46
CA THR A 103 16.59 13.49 -8.23
C THR A 103 16.30 12.02 -7.95
N ILE A 104 15.03 11.60 -8.07
CA ILE A 104 14.63 10.19 -7.89
C ILE A 104 15.34 9.29 -8.92
N LEU A 105 15.43 9.72 -10.18
CA LEU A 105 16.14 8.96 -11.21
C LEU A 105 17.62 8.77 -10.84
N ARG A 106 18.31 9.81 -10.37
CA ARG A 106 19.73 9.71 -9.93
C ARG A 106 19.89 8.76 -8.75
N ILE A 107 19.04 8.88 -7.72
CA ILE A 107 19.05 7.98 -6.55
C ILE A 107 18.86 6.53 -7.00
N CYS A 108 17.84 6.28 -7.82
CA CYS A 108 17.52 4.92 -8.26
C CYS A 108 18.55 4.35 -9.25
N GLU A 109 19.25 5.18 -10.01
CA GLU A 109 20.38 4.74 -10.84
C GLU A 109 21.53 4.21 -9.99
N GLN A 110 21.86 4.90 -8.90
CA GLN A 110 22.92 4.50 -7.95
C GLN A 110 22.58 3.24 -7.16
N HIS A 111 21.29 2.97 -6.96
CA HIS A 111 20.76 1.84 -6.17
C HIS A 111 19.78 0.99 -6.99
N SER A 112 20.07 0.73 -8.26
CA SER A 112 19.14 0.13 -9.23
C SER A 112 18.71 -1.30 -8.91
N ASP A 113 19.47 -2.01 -8.08
CA ASP A 113 19.14 -3.33 -7.56
C ASP A 113 18.09 -3.26 -6.42
N ARG A 114 17.92 -2.13 -5.76
CA ARG A 114 17.07 -1.94 -4.57
C ARG A 114 15.94 -0.93 -4.75
N LEU A 115 16.12 0.12 -5.54
CA LEU A 115 15.19 1.24 -5.66
C LEU A 115 14.62 1.37 -7.07
N ILE A 116 13.32 1.63 -7.14
CA ILE A 116 12.53 1.73 -8.37
C ILE A 116 12.05 3.18 -8.50
N PRO A 117 12.34 3.87 -9.62
CA PRO A 117 11.97 5.27 -9.76
C PRO A 117 10.48 5.48 -10.08
N SER A 118 9.94 6.55 -9.54
CA SER A 118 8.65 7.14 -9.93
C SER A 118 8.83 8.44 -10.69
N VAL A 119 7.74 8.91 -11.30
CA VAL A 119 7.63 10.26 -11.85
C VAL A 119 6.62 11.08 -11.06
N GLY A 120 6.97 12.30 -10.70
CA GLY A 120 6.06 13.25 -10.10
C GLY A 120 6.10 14.59 -10.83
N ILE A 121 4.93 15.10 -11.16
CA ILE A 121 4.75 16.43 -11.76
C ILE A 121 3.52 17.05 -11.09
N ASP A 122 3.67 18.27 -10.59
CA ASP A 122 2.51 18.98 -10.07
C ASP A 122 1.52 19.31 -11.22
N PRO A 123 0.22 19.02 -11.05
CA PRO A 123 -0.77 19.26 -12.09
C PRO A 123 -0.91 20.74 -12.48
N ARG A 124 -0.42 21.67 -11.66
CA ARG A 124 -0.44 23.11 -11.93
C ARG A 124 0.75 23.58 -12.79
N CYS A 125 1.73 22.73 -13.03
CA CYS A 125 2.90 23.03 -13.86
C CYS A 125 2.57 23.04 -15.35
N LEU A 126 3.53 23.50 -16.16
CA LEU A 126 3.55 23.43 -17.63
C LEU A 126 2.44 24.24 -18.34
N GLY A 127 1.88 25.25 -17.68
CA GLY A 127 0.76 26.00 -18.24
C GLY A 127 -0.44 25.10 -18.57
N ASN A 128 -0.74 24.15 -17.70
CA ASN A 128 -1.79 23.17 -17.82
C ASN A 128 -3.19 23.82 -17.82
N HIS A 129 -3.55 24.40 -18.94
CA HIS A 129 -4.82 25.12 -19.16
C HIS A 129 -5.76 24.33 -20.06
N VAL A 130 -6.02 23.09 -19.83
CA VAL A 130 -7.15 22.39 -20.46
C VAL A 130 -6.97 21.97 -21.93
N VAL A 131 -6.29 22.71 -22.81
CA VAL A 131 -6.36 22.47 -24.27
C VAL A 131 -5.12 21.79 -24.86
N ASN A 132 -3.95 21.97 -24.28
CA ASN A 132 -2.68 21.45 -24.81
C ASN A 132 -1.98 20.58 -23.76
N ASN A 133 -2.60 19.49 -23.36
CA ASN A 133 -2.00 18.58 -22.41
C ASN A 133 -0.79 17.87 -23.01
N LYS A 134 0.40 18.23 -22.53
CA LYS A 134 1.66 17.56 -22.87
C LYS A 134 2.06 16.47 -21.87
N PHE A 135 1.27 16.22 -20.84
CA PHE A 135 1.60 15.24 -19.81
C PHE A 135 1.83 13.84 -20.38
N GLY A 136 1.00 13.40 -21.32
CA GLY A 136 1.18 12.10 -21.95
C GLY A 136 2.56 11.92 -22.60
N TYR A 137 3.07 12.97 -23.30
CA TYR A 137 4.41 12.96 -23.85
C TYR A 137 5.48 12.90 -22.76
N ILE A 138 5.35 13.74 -21.72
CA ILE A 138 6.32 13.84 -20.63
C ILE A 138 6.36 12.54 -19.81
N PHE A 139 5.20 11.97 -19.48
CA PHE A 139 5.13 10.72 -18.74
C PHE A 139 5.68 9.53 -19.55
N LYS A 140 5.47 9.48 -20.86
CA LYS A 140 6.11 8.49 -21.74
C LYS A 140 7.62 8.62 -21.71
N TRP A 141 8.13 9.86 -21.78
CA TRP A 141 9.56 10.12 -21.70
C TRP A 141 10.17 9.63 -20.37
N TYR A 142 9.52 9.90 -19.22
CA TYR A 142 10.00 9.41 -17.92
C TYR A 142 9.82 7.91 -17.75
N ARG A 143 8.74 7.33 -18.25
CA ARG A 143 8.57 5.86 -18.32
C ARG A 143 9.73 5.21 -19.08
N ASP A 144 10.11 5.77 -20.23
CA ASP A 144 11.19 5.26 -21.06
C ASP A 144 12.58 5.46 -20.40
N LYS A 145 12.67 6.35 -19.40
CA LYS A 145 13.80 6.51 -18.47
C LYS A 145 13.78 5.52 -17.29
N GLY A 146 12.75 4.69 -17.17
CA GLY A 146 12.65 3.67 -16.13
C GLY A 146 11.62 3.90 -15.05
N CYS A 147 10.95 5.08 -15.01
CA CYS A 147 9.89 5.32 -14.03
C CYS A 147 8.73 4.33 -14.21
N LYS A 148 8.24 3.75 -13.10
CA LYS A 148 7.24 2.68 -13.11
C LYS A 148 5.85 3.13 -12.64
N VAL A 149 5.76 4.27 -11.98
CA VAL A 149 4.53 4.81 -11.39
C VAL A 149 4.59 6.34 -11.38
N CYS A 150 3.44 7.00 -11.47
CA CYS A 150 3.30 8.43 -11.19
C CYS A 150 2.88 8.64 -9.74
N GLY A 151 3.53 9.55 -9.05
CA GLY A 151 3.15 9.93 -7.68
C GLY A 151 4.28 9.79 -6.65
N GLU A 152 3.98 10.05 -5.39
CA GLU A 152 2.65 10.20 -4.79
C GLU A 152 2.02 11.56 -5.18
N VAL A 153 0.79 11.55 -5.69
CA VAL A 153 0.08 12.77 -6.04
C VAL A 153 -0.68 13.28 -4.82
N CYS A 154 -0.21 14.42 -4.31
CA CYS A 154 -0.69 15.05 -3.08
C CYS A 154 -1.25 16.45 -3.31
N ALA A 155 -1.49 16.87 -4.54
CA ALA A 155 -2.00 18.18 -4.87
C ALA A 155 -3.36 18.42 -4.19
N ASN A 156 -3.51 19.54 -3.48
CA ASN A 156 -4.77 19.92 -2.83
C ASN A 156 -5.73 20.53 -3.84
N LEU A 157 -6.12 19.71 -4.82
CA LEU A 157 -7.09 19.95 -5.87
C LEU A 157 -8.14 18.85 -5.85
N HIS A 158 -9.34 19.14 -6.31
CA HIS A 158 -10.38 18.13 -6.51
C HIS A 158 -9.99 17.10 -7.57
N PHE A 159 -10.42 15.85 -7.43
CA PHE A 159 -10.24 14.84 -8.49
C PHE A 159 -10.77 15.31 -9.83
N LEU A 160 -11.87 16.09 -9.85
CA LEU A 160 -12.48 16.63 -11.06
C LEU A 160 -11.90 17.97 -11.54
N ASP A 161 -10.91 18.54 -10.84
CA ASP A 161 -10.21 19.73 -11.33
C ASP A 161 -9.64 19.45 -12.74
N PRO A 162 -9.84 20.34 -13.72
CA PRO A 162 -9.36 20.13 -15.10
C PRO A 162 -7.86 19.80 -15.18
N LYS A 163 -7.04 20.34 -14.27
CA LYS A 163 -5.60 20.06 -14.23
C LYS A 163 -5.32 18.64 -13.78
N MET A 164 -6.07 18.14 -12.78
CA MET A 164 -5.99 16.76 -12.33
C MET A 164 -6.47 15.80 -13.42
N GLN A 165 -7.56 16.14 -14.13
CA GLN A 165 -8.06 15.34 -15.23
C GLN A 165 -7.05 15.21 -16.37
N ASN A 166 -6.29 16.29 -16.66
CA ASN A 166 -5.21 16.25 -17.65
C ASN A 166 -4.03 15.39 -17.18
N LEU A 167 -3.69 15.42 -15.88
CA LEU A 167 -2.65 14.56 -15.31
C LEU A 167 -3.06 13.08 -15.41
N PHE A 168 -4.28 12.73 -15.05
CA PHE A 168 -4.80 11.36 -15.15
C PHE A 168 -4.80 10.87 -16.60
N LYS A 169 -5.26 11.70 -17.54
CA LYS A 169 -5.19 11.39 -18.97
C LYS A 169 -3.74 11.14 -19.42
N GLY A 170 -2.81 11.96 -18.97
CA GLY A 170 -1.40 11.79 -19.30
C GLY A 170 -0.80 10.48 -18.77
N CYS A 171 -1.13 10.08 -17.54
CA CYS A 171 -0.73 8.81 -16.97
C CYS A 171 -1.35 7.63 -17.74
N GLU A 172 -2.63 7.71 -18.09
CA GLU A 172 -3.31 6.68 -18.87
C GLU A 172 -2.68 6.51 -20.26
N GLU A 173 -2.40 7.60 -20.97
CA GLU A 173 -1.74 7.60 -22.28
C GLU A 173 -0.31 7.04 -22.23
N ALA A 174 0.37 7.23 -21.10
CA ALA A 174 1.70 6.68 -20.86
C ALA A 174 1.67 5.22 -20.39
N GLY A 175 0.51 4.71 -19.95
CA GLY A 175 0.39 3.37 -19.33
C GLY A 175 1.00 3.29 -17.94
N LEU A 176 1.28 4.43 -17.29
CA LEU A 176 1.79 4.49 -15.93
C LEU A 176 0.64 4.41 -14.92
N PRO A 177 0.71 3.55 -13.90
CA PRO A 177 -0.20 3.63 -12.76
C PRO A 177 0.04 4.92 -11.98
N LEU A 178 -0.90 5.29 -11.12
CA LEU A 178 -0.86 6.51 -10.33
C LEU A 178 -1.14 6.21 -8.86
N THR A 179 -0.18 6.52 -7.98
CA THR A 179 -0.39 6.53 -6.53
C THR A 179 -0.91 7.90 -6.10
N PHE A 180 -2.00 7.91 -5.34
CA PHE A 180 -2.63 9.15 -4.88
C PHE A 180 -2.95 9.14 -3.40
N HIS A 181 -2.80 10.32 -2.78
CA HIS A 181 -3.21 10.60 -1.42
C HIS A 181 -4.55 11.33 -1.42
N VAL A 182 -5.52 10.88 -0.61
CA VAL A 182 -6.79 11.58 -0.44
C VAL A 182 -6.72 12.50 0.78
N ALA A 183 -7.00 13.78 0.57
CA ALA A 183 -7.15 14.75 1.64
C ALA A 183 -8.42 14.50 2.47
N ALA A 184 -8.41 14.87 3.74
CA ALA A 184 -9.58 14.74 4.59
C ALA A 184 -10.70 15.73 4.19
N ASN A 185 -10.32 16.93 3.79
CA ASN A 185 -11.19 18.01 3.33
C ASN A 185 -10.35 19.07 2.62
N GLU A 186 -11.01 20.00 1.96
CA GLU A 186 -10.37 21.18 1.37
C GLU A 186 -9.59 21.97 2.45
N GLY A 187 -8.40 22.46 2.06
CA GLY A 187 -7.49 23.15 2.98
C GLY A 187 -6.79 22.26 4.00
N TRP A 188 -6.99 20.95 3.96
CA TRP A 188 -6.16 20.00 4.70
C TRP A 188 -4.75 19.96 4.12
N ARG A 189 -3.75 19.56 4.93
CA ARG A 189 -2.31 19.70 4.66
C ARG A 189 -1.90 19.39 3.22
N TYR A 190 -2.26 18.21 2.71
CA TYR A 190 -1.97 17.72 1.34
C TYR A 190 -2.92 16.59 0.97
N GLY A 191 -2.97 16.26 -0.31
CA GLY A 191 -3.80 15.19 -0.86
C GLY A 191 -4.88 15.72 -1.79
N ILE A 192 -5.39 14.86 -2.67
CA ILE A 192 -6.47 15.17 -3.60
C ILE A 192 -7.79 15.23 -2.83
N ILE A 193 -8.58 16.25 -3.10
CA ILE A 193 -9.84 16.49 -2.40
C ILE A 193 -10.94 15.61 -2.99
N ASP A 194 -11.68 14.94 -2.11
CA ASP A 194 -12.91 14.24 -2.44
C ASP A 194 -13.86 14.24 -1.23
N GLU A 195 -15.15 14.21 -1.50
CA GLU A 195 -16.18 14.08 -0.48
C GLU A 195 -16.23 12.67 0.13
N PRO A 196 -16.85 12.48 1.31
CA PRO A 196 -17.12 11.15 1.84
C PRO A 196 -17.82 10.24 0.84
N GLY A 197 -17.36 8.99 0.79
CA GLY A 197 -17.84 8.03 -0.21
C GLY A 197 -17.12 8.11 -1.55
N LEU A 198 -16.11 8.98 -1.70
CA LEU A 198 -15.23 9.06 -2.86
C LEU A 198 -15.98 9.23 -4.20
N PRO A 199 -16.96 10.15 -4.31
CA PRO A 199 -17.78 10.28 -5.52
C PRO A 199 -16.99 10.78 -6.73
N GLU A 200 -16.01 11.66 -6.55
CA GLU A 200 -15.20 12.18 -7.65
C GLU A 200 -14.18 11.15 -8.13
N LEU A 201 -13.59 10.37 -7.21
CA LEU A 201 -12.75 9.22 -7.56
C LEU A 201 -13.56 8.22 -8.40
N GLU A 202 -14.82 7.93 -8.04
CA GLU A 202 -15.66 7.03 -8.81
C GLU A 202 -15.85 7.51 -10.25
N ILE A 203 -16.06 8.81 -10.45
CA ILE A 203 -16.16 9.41 -11.80
C ILE A 203 -14.82 9.24 -12.55
N CYS A 204 -13.68 9.42 -11.86
CA CYS A 204 -12.37 9.25 -12.48
C CYS A 204 -12.11 7.79 -12.87
N LEU A 205 -12.49 6.81 -12.05
CA LEU A 205 -12.39 5.39 -12.37
C LEU A 205 -13.17 5.02 -13.64
N GLN A 206 -14.34 5.61 -13.83
CA GLN A 206 -15.14 5.45 -15.07
C GLN A 206 -14.50 6.13 -16.27
N ARG A 207 -14.00 7.33 -16.09
CA ARG A 207 -13.47 8.19 -17.17
C ARG A 207 -12.13 7.70 -17.70
N PHE A 208 -11.31 7.11 -16.83
CA PHE A 208 -9.98 6.60 -17.16
C PHE A 208 -9.87 5.09 -16.88
N PRO A 209 -10.57 4.24 -17.65
CA PRO A 209 -10.68 2.81 -17.36
C PRO A 209 -9.37 2.03 -17.55
N LYS A 210 -8.39 2.61 -18.23
CA LYS A 210 -7.06 2.00 -18.42
C LYS A 210 -6.02 2.53 -17.43
N LEU A 211 -6.32 3.60 -16.69
CA LEU A 211 -5.45 4.10 -15.63
C LEU A 211 -5.64 3.25 -14.38
N ARG A 212 -4.58 2.68 -13.87
CA ARG A 212 -4.56 1.98 -12.59
C ARG A 212 -4.35 2.98 -11.47
N PHE A 213 -5.34 3.13 -10.60
CA PHE A 213 -5.33 4.04 -9.46
C PHE A 213 -4.93 3.28 -8.20
N PHE A 214 -3.81 3.64 -7.57
CA PHE A 214 -3.31 3.08 -6.32
C PHE A 214 -3.69 3.99 -5.17
N GLY A 215 -4.73 3.61 -4.43
CA GLY A 215 -5.31 4.42 -3.37
C GLY A 215 -4.56 4.30 -2.07
N HIS A 216 -4.25 5.45 -1.49
CA HIS A 216 -3.50 5.61 -0.25
C HIS A 216 -4.07 6.75 0.61
N SER A 217 -3.80 6.79 1.87
CA SER A 217 -4.03 7.80 2.92
C SER A 217 -5.00 7.39 4.02
N GLN A 218 -5.07 8.19 5.10
CA GLN A 218 -6.04 8.01 6.17
C GLN A 218 -7.47 8.12 5.65
N SER A 219 -7.74 9.15 4.85
CA SER A 219 -9.08 9.44 4.33
C SER A 219 -9.55 8.39 3.34
N PHE A 220 -8.63 7.83 2.54
CA PHE A 220 -8.91 6.68 1.69
C PHE A 220 -9.25 5.46 2.55
N TRP A 221 -8.35 5.04 3.46
CA TRP A 221 -8.53 3.83 4.25
C TRP A 221 -9.66 3.91 5.28
N CYS A 222 -10.11 5.13 5.64
CA CYS A 222 -11.33 5.31 6.41
C CYS A 222 -12.55 4.69 5.72
N GLU A 223 -12.57 4.73 4.39
CA GLU A 223 -13.65 4.22 3.53
C GLU A 223 -13.64 2.68 3.35
N ILE A 224 -12.82 1.93 4.09
CA ILE A 224 -12.90 0.45 4.13
C ILE A 224 -14.12 -0.03 4.92
N GLY A 225 -14.55 0.76 5.91
CA GLY A 225 -15.75 0.55 6.71
C GLY A 225 -16.52 1.86 6.85
N THR A 226 -17.60 1.85 7.60
CA THR A 226 -18.33 3.08 7.95
C THR A 226 -17.62 3.82 9.07
N TYR A 227 -17.76 5.13 9.08
CA TYR A 227 -17.32 6.03 10.14
C TYR A 227 -18.45 7.00 10.49
N LYS A 228 -18.40 7.55 11.71
CA LYS A 228 -19.53 8.32 12.26
C LYS A 228 -19.38 9.82 12.09
N THR A 229 -18.15 10.32 12.05
CA THR A 229 -17.85 11.75 12.04
C THR A 229 -16.74 12.09 11.04
N TRP A 230 -16.72 13.34 10.58
CA TRP A 230 -15.65 13.88 9.77
C TRP A 230 -14.26 13.78 10.44
N ASP A 231 -14.22 13.87 11.78
CA ASP A 231 -12.95 13.76 12.49
C ASP A 231 -12.39 12.33 12.45
N GLU A 232 -13.23 11.31 12.38
CA GLU A 232 -12.79 9.94 12.15
C GLU A 232 -12.14 9.77 10.76
N ARG A 233 -12.62 10.49 9.75
CA ARG A 233 -12.02 10.49 8.39
C ARG A 233 -10.63 11.13 8.36
N LYS A 234 -10.34 12.07 9.26
CA LYS A 234 -9.01 12.69 9.43
C LYS A 234 -8.02 11.80 10.17
N GLY A 235 -8.50 10.75 10.82
CA GLY A 235 -7.72 9.89 11.69
C GLY A 235 -7.72 8.43 11.26
N TYR A 236 -7.67 7.56 12.27
CA TYR A 236 -7.66 6.11 12.07
C TYR A 236 -8.86 5.50 12.79
N PRO A 237 -9.98 5.22 12.10
CA PRO A 237 -11.11 4.56 12.70
C PRO A 237 -10.72 3.25 13.39
N SER A 238 -11.36 2.95 14.52
CA SER A 238 -11.07 1.78 15.33
C SER A 238 -12.33 0.90 15.47
N GLY A 239 -12.14 -0.32 16.00
CA GLY A 239 -13.23 -1.29 16.22
C GLY A 239 -13.53 -2.11 14.97
N LYS A 240 -14.44 -3.07 15.12
CA LYS A 240 -14.85 -3.99 14.06
C LYS A 240 -15.52 -3.27 12.91
N ILE A 241 -15.43 -3.88 11.72
CA ILE A 241 -16.08 -3.41 10.50
C ILE A 241 -17.38 -4.20 10.35
N ASP A 242 -18.44 -3.72 10.97
CA ASP A 242 -19.75 -4.36 10.89
C ASP A 242 -20.46 -4.08 9.56
N VAL A 243 -20.16 -2.93 8.95
CA VAL A 243 -20.71 -2.48 7.66
C VAL A 243 -19.56 -2.05 6.76
N GLU A 244 -19.54 -2.58 5.55
CA GLU A 244 -18.55 -2.22 4.53
C GLU A 244 -18.67 -0.75 4.14
N GLY A 245 -17.51 -0.12 3.98
CA GLY A 245 -17.40 1.23 3.43
C GLY A 245 -17.39 1.25 1.90
N ARG A 246 -16.89 2.33 1.36
CA ARG A 246 -16.94 2.60 -0.07
C ARG A 246 -15.84 1.87 -0.86
N ILE A 247 -14.66 1.66 -0.28
CA ILE A 247 -13.53 1.00 -0.98
C ILE A 247 -13.94 -0.38 -1.53
N PRO A 248 -14.45 -1.34 -0.74
CA PRO A 248 -14.79 -2.65 -1.28
C PRO A 248 -15.86 -2.58 -2.37
N GLN A 249 -16.82 -1.66 -2.27
CA GLN A 249 -17.85 -1.46 -3.30
C GLN A 249 -17.23 -0.95 -4.61
N LEU A 250 -16.33 0.04 -4.54
CA LEU A 250 -15.62 0.58 -5.70
C LEU A 250 -14.70 -0.47 -6.33
N MET A 251 -13.99 -1.25 -5.53
CA MET A 251 -13.11 -2.31 -6.03
C MET A 251 -13.87 -3.43 -6.74
N ARG A 252 -15.08 -3.77 -6.31
CA ARG A 252 -15.95 -4.74 -7.03
C ARG A 252 -16.42 -4.19 -8.37
N LYS A 253 -16.72 -2.89 -8.40
CA LYS A 253 -17.29 -2.22 -9.58
C LYS A 253 -16.23 -1.84 -10.62
N TYR A 254 -15.04 -1.42 -10.16
CA TYR A 254 -13.99 -0.86 -11.01
C TYR A 254 -12.69 -1.68 -10.90
N PRO A 255 -12.30 -2.39 -11.98
CA PRO A 255 -11.10 -3.23 -11.97
C PRO A 255 -9.80 -2.43 -11.93
N ASN A 256 -9.84 -1.13 -12.18
CA ASN A 256 -8.70 -0.23 -12.21
C ASN A 256 -8.42 0.49 -10.86
N LEU A 257 -9.17 0.18 -9.79
CA LEU A 257 -8.83 0.61 -8.44
C LEU A 257 -8.03 -0.47 -7.72
N TYR A 258 -6.89 -0.07 -7.19
CA TYR A 258 -5.96 -0.85 -6.39
C TYR A 258 -5.78 -0.20 -5.02
N CYS A 259 -5.35 -0.96 -4.04
CA CYS A 259 -5.08 -0.47 -2.69
C CYS A 259 -3.61 -0.62 -2.33
N ASP A 260 -3.01 0.45 -1.87
CA ASP A 260 -1.70 0.50 -1.24
C ASP A 260 -1.88 0.48 0.29
N ILE A 261 -1.44 -0.59 0.95
CA ILE A 261 -1.62 -0.77 2.41
C ILE A 261 -0.57 -0.04 3.25
N SER A 262 0.21 0.84 2.67
CA SER A 262 1.30 1.54 3.35
C SER A 262 0.82 2.52 4.45
N ALA A 263 1.78 3.09 5.16
CA ALA A 263 1.58 3.94 6.33
C ALA A 263 0.80 3.31 7.49
N GLY A 264 0.64 4.06 8.56
CA GLY A 264 -0.25 3.72 9.66
C GLY A 264 -1.71 3.59 9.23
N SER A 265 -2.11 4.22 8.13
CA SER A 265 -3.48 4.20 7.60
C SER A 265 -3.88 2.81 7.10
N GLY A 266 -3.15 2.24 6.16
CA GLY A 266 -3.41 0.88 5.66
C GLY A 266 -3.17 -0.18 6.72
N ASN A 267 -2.11 -0.04 7.53
CA ASN A 267 -1.82 -0.98 8.61
C ASN A 267 -2.96 -1.07 9.63
N ARG A 268 -3.46 0.07 10.10
CA ARG A 268 -4.57 0.10 11.08
C ARG A 268 -5.89 -0.34 10.47
N ALA A 269 -6.14 -0.05 9.18
CA ALA A 269 -7.32 -0.54 8.49
C ALA A 269 -7.41 -2.07 8.52
N LEU A 270 -6.28 -2.77 8.41
CA LEU A 270 -6.22 -4.23 8.50
C LEU A 270 -6.23 -4.73 9.97
N LEU A 271 -5.47 -4.09 10.86
CA LEU A 271 -5.34 -4.55 12.24
C LEU A 271 -6.59 -4.35 13.08
N ARG A 272 -7.47 -3.40 12.73
CA ARG A 272 -8.69 -3.11 13.52
C ARG A 272 -9.69 -4.28 13.53
N ASP A 273 -9.64 -5.14 12.51
CA ASP A 273 -10.52 -6.31 12.38
C ASP A 273 -9.83 -7.37 11.48
N LEU A 274 -9.17 -8.35 12.11
CA LEU A 274 -8.40 -9.36 11.38
C LEU A 274 -9.27 -10.31 10.55
N ASP A 275 -10.49 -10.62 11.00
CA ASP A 275 -11.44 -11.45 10.26
C ASP A 275 -11.87 -10.73 8.97
N TYR A 276 -12.19 -9.45 9.08
CA TYR A 276 -12.54 -8.64 7.91
C TYR A 276 -11.33 -8.44 6.99
N ALA A 277 -10.16 -8.16 7.54
CA ALA A 277 -8.92 -8.02 6.77
C ALA A 277 -8.62 -9.29 5.95
N GLY A 278 -8.78 -10.47 6.54
CA GLY A 278 -8.61 -11.75 5.83
C GLY A 278 -9.58 -11.90 4.64
N LYS A 279 -10.84 -11.55 4.84
CA LYS A 279 -11.86 -11.57 3.76
C LYS A 279 -11.54 -10.56 2.67
N PHE A 280 -11.23 -9.32 3.04
CA PHE A 280 -10.88 -8.24 2.12
C PHE A 280 -9.65 -8.58 1.28
N LEU A 281 -8.56 -9.02 1.90
CA LEU A 281 -7.33 -9.39 1.20
C LEU A 281 -7.55 -10.62 0.29
N THR A 282 -8.40 -11.57 0.68
CA THR A 282 -8.71 -12.74 -0.14
C THR A 282 -9.56 -12.37 -1.36
N GLU A 283 -10.58 -11.53 -1.18
CA GLU A 283 -11.44 -11.07 -2.27
C GLU A 283 -10.67 -10.23 -3.29
N PHE A 284 -9.82 -9.31 -2.79
CA PHE A 284 -9.08 -8.36 -3.64
C PHE A 284 -7.60 -8.71 -3.79
N GLN A 285 -7.23 -9.97 -3.63
CA GLN A 285 -5.86 -10.46 -3.58
C GLN A 285 -4.97 -10.01 -4.75
N ASP A 286 -5.56 -9.74 -5.92
CA ASP A 286 -4.85 -9.33 -7.13
C ASP A 286 -4.68 -7.81 -7.27
N ARG A 287 -5.25 -7.03 -6.35
CA ARG A 287 -5.28 -5.56 -6.43
C ARG A 287 -4.94 -4.85 -5.12
N VAL A 288 -4.46 -5.59 -4.13
CA VAL A 288 -3.90 -5.03 -2.90
C VAL A 288 -2.39 -5.24 -2.93
N MET A 289 -1.64 -4.19 -2.61
CA MET A 289 -0.18 -4.18 -2.68
C MET A 289 0.43 -3.76 -1.35
N PHE A 290 1.50 -4.47 -0.99
CA PHE A 290 2.32 -4.12 0.17
C PHE A 290 3.07 -2.81 -0.08
N GLY A 291 3.06 -1.92 0.91
CA GLY A 291 3.86 -0.74 1.03
C GLY A 291 4.12 -0.43 2.50
N ILE A 292 5.15 0.35 2.80
CA ILE A 292 5.48 0.76 4.16
C ILE A 292 5.27 2.25 4.37
N ASP A 293 5.56 3.08 3.36
CA ASP A 293 5.61 4.54 3.44
C ASP A 293 6.66 5.00 4.47
N ILE A 294 7.92 4.58 4.22
CA ILE A 294 9.03 5.09 5.01
C ILE A 294 9.29 6.53 4.57
N CYS A 295 8.86 7.47 5.41
CA CYS A 295 9.01 8.90 5.22
C CYS A 295 9.84 9.56 6.34
N ALA A 296 10.53 8.78 7.17
CA ALA A 296 11.45 9.24 8.20
C ALA A 296 12.48 8.16 8.54
N PRO A 297 13.72 8.54 8.94
CA PRO A 297 14.76 7.56 9.27
C PRO A 297 14.57 6.89 10.64
N PHE A 298 13.60 7.31 11.44
CA PHE A 298 13.41 6.88 12.82
C PHE A 298 12.37 5.77 12.95
N GLU A 299 12.75 4.67 13.56
CA GLU A 299 11.92 3.46 13.73
C GLU A 299 10.51 3.71 14.27
N LYS A 300 10.36 4.66 15.21
CA LYS A 300 9.07 4.98 15.84
C LYS A 300 8.00 5.53 14.85
N TYR A 301 8.42 6.01 13.68
CA TYR A 301 7.53 6.52 12.64
C TYR A 301 7.27 5.50 11.52
N ILE A 302 8.00 4.36 11.53
CA ILE A 302 7.88 3.35 10.47
C ILE A 302 6.76 2.38 10.82
N SER A 303 5.83 2.22 9.91
CA SER A 303 4.71 1.31 10.06
C SER A 303 5.13 -0.16 9.83
N ARG A 304 4.37 -1.10 10.40
CA ARG A 304 4.76 -2.52 10.52
C ARG A 304 3.92 -3.45 9.63
N GLN A 305 3.60 -3.06 8.42
CA GLN A 305 2.78 -3.86 7.49
C GLN A 305 3.34 -5.25 7.24
N HIS A 306 4.67 -5.41 7.19
CA HIS A 306 5.33 -6.69 7.04
C HIS A 306 5.02 -7.66 8.19
N GLU A 307 4.94 -7.16 9.44
CA GLU A 307 4.52 -7.95 10.60
C GLU A 307 3.02 -8.29 10.52
N THR A 308 2.20 -7.32 10.12
CA THR A 308 0.75 -7.52 9.98
C THR A 308 0.42 -8.59 8.93
N LEU A 309 1.05 -8.55 7.75
CA LEU A 309 0.84 -9.57 6.73
C LEU A 309 1.35 -10.95 7.15
N ARG A 310 2.51 -11.01 7.79
CA ARG A 310 3.05 -12.25 8.37
C ARG A 310 2.10 -12.83 9.42
N LYS A 311 1.55 -11.98 10.29
CA LYS A 311 0.55 -12.37 11.30
C LYS A 311 -0.71 -12.93 10.66
N LEU A 312 -1.31 -12.22 9.70
CA LEU A 312 -2.52 -12.67 9.01
C LEU A 312 -2.32 -14.05 8.33
N PHE A 313 -1.17 -14.27 7.71
CA PHE A 313 -0.84 -15.56 7.13
C PHE A 313 -0.58 -16.64 8.19
N LYS A 314 0.24 -16.35 9.19
CA LYS A 314 0.61 -17.31 10.26
C LYS A 314 -0.60 -17.78 11.04
N GLU A 315 -1.52 -16.87 11.37
CA GLU A 315 -2.75 -17.15 12.10
C GLU A 315 -3.88 -17.72 11.21
N GLY A 316 -3.68 -17.79 9.89
CA GLY A 316 -4.60 -18.45 8.96
C GLY A 316 -5.76 -17.60 8.45
N TYR A 317 -5.71 -16.27 8.64
CA TYR A 317 -6.68 -15.34 8.06
C TYR A 317 -6.58 -15.26 6.54
N ILE A 318 -5.37 -15.47 5.98
CA ILE A 318 -5.11 -15.50 4.55
C ILE A 318 -4.30 -16.75 4.17
N SER A 319 -4.46 -17.19 2.90
CA SER A 319 -3.68 -18.29 2.33
C SER A 319 -2.25 -17.85 1.94
N GLU A 320 -1.35 -18.81 1.67
CA GLU A 320 -0.03 -18.53 1.10
C GLU A 320 -0.12 -17.75 -0.21
N THR A 321 -1.06 -18.12 -1.08
CA THR A 321 -1.28 -17.42 -2.35
C THR A 321 -1.61 -15.96 -2.14
N VAL A 322 -2.54 -15.63 -1.23
CA VAL A 322 -2.90 -14.25 -0.90
C VAL A 322 -1.70 -13.51 -0.31
N PHE A 323 -0.98 -14.14 0.63
CA PHE A 323 0.21 -13.55 1.23
C PHE A 323 1.26 -13.18 0.18
N ARG A 324 1.60 -14.09 -0.74
CA ARG A 324 2.60 -13.85 -1.78
C ARG A 324 2.17 -12.78 -2.79
N LYS A 325 0.91 -12.81 -3.21
CA LYS A 325 0.35 -11.80 -4.12
C LYS A 325 0.46 -10.40 -3.54
N VAL A 326 -0.03 -10.21 -2.31
CA VAL A 326 0.01 -8.90 -1.64
C VAL A 326 1.45 -8.48 -1.32
N ALA A 327 2.30 -9.42 -0.88
CA ALA A 327 3.69 -9.13 -0.50
C ALA A 327 4.58 -8.70 -1.67
N ARG A 328 4.36 -9.27 -2.88
CA ARG A 328 5.28 -9.05 -4.01
C ARG A 328 4.73 -9.28 -5.42
N GLU A 329 3.87 -10.28 -5.64
CA GLU A 329 3.53 -10.70 -7.01
C GLU A 329 2.71 -9.64 -7.75
N ASN A 330 1.86 -8.91 -7.04
CA ASN A 330 1.09 -7.79 -7.61
C ASN A 330 2.01 -6.66 -8.05
N GLN A 331 3.01 -6.28 -7.23
CA GLN A 331 3.98 -5.25 -7.58
C GLN A 331 4.80 -5.64 -8.81
N ILE A 332 5.26 -6.90 -8.89
CA ILE A 332 5.98 -7.42 -10.06
C ILE A 332 5.12 -7.25 -11.32
N ARG A 333 3.87 -7.68 -11.28
CA ARG A 333 2.95 -7.60 -12.41
C ARG A 333 2.63 -6.16 -12.80
N GLU A 334 2.23 -5.33 -11.83
CA GLU A 334 1.73 -3.98 -12.10
C GLU A 334 2.83 -3.00 -12.52
N LEU A 335 4.05 -3.21 -12.04
CA LEU A 335 5.20 -2.37 -12.38
C LEU A 335 6.04 -2.96 -13.52
N GLY A 336 5.70 -4.15 -14.01
CA GLY A 336 6.49 -4.84 -15.05
C GLY A 336 7.94 -5.07 -14.61
N LEU A 337 8.13 -5.61 -13.39
CA LEU A 337 9.44 -5.98 -12.88
C LEU A 337 9.82 -7.38 -13.39
N ALA A 338 11.10 -7.54 -13.71
CA ALA A 338 11.66 -8.83 -14.15
C ALA A 338 12.02 -9.71 -12.95
#